data_e826555a6a4d902f5d6ead2587b68e7b
#
_entry.id   e826555a6a4d902f5d6ead2587b68e7b
#
_cell.length_a   1.000
_cell.length_b   1.000
_cell.length_c   1.000
_cell.angle_alpha   90.00
_cell.angle_beta   90.00
_cell.angle_gamma   90.00
#
_symmetry.space_group_name_H-M   'P 1'
#
loop_
_entity.id
_entity.type
_entity.pdbx_description
1 polymer ?
#
loop_
_entity_poly.entity_id
_entity_poly.type
_entity_poly.pdbx_seq_one_letter_code
_entity_poly.pdbx_strand_id
1 'polypeptide(L)'
;VTRAEVVAYAKIENTDENSIIDALITSSREELEKLLKIPLITQVWAQTYDSFIEPVYAPFIPLTSAALEIADSDGNFSANTYISAKKDTGRIAPTDVFSPSLQFDGFKITFTYTVSAIDAALKTAIMELTSYRFYNRGNLEAAKIPASVLSMVGHLRVFSV
;
A
#
# COMPACT_ATOMS: atom_id res chain seq x y z
N VAL A 1 -12.88 -4.82 3.66
CA VAL A 1 -14.24 -4.82 3.04
C VAL A 1 -14.46 -6.15 2.38
N THR A 2 -15.58 -6.79 2.65
CA THR A 2 -15.97 -8.06 2.07
C THR A 2 -16.96 -7.86 0.91
N ARG A 3 -17.07 -8.85 0.04
CA ARG A 3 -18.06 -8.86 -1.04
C ARG A 3 -19.48 -8.68 -0.50
N ALA A 4 -19.84 -9.40 0.58
CA ALA A 4 -21.16 -9.30 1.18
C ALA A 4 -21.51 -7.89 1.65
N GLU A 5 -20.54 -7.14 2.19
CA GLU A 5 -20.73 -5.75 2.58
C GLU A 5 -20.96 -4.84 1.37
N VAL A 6 -20.22 -5.04 0.26
CA VAL A 6 -20.43 -4.26 -0.98
C VAL A 6 -21.77 -4.60 -1.62
N VAL A 7 -22.13 -5.87 -1.71
CA VAL A 7 -23.42 -6.32 -2.27
C VAL A 7 -24.59 -5.71 -1.50
N ALA A 8 -24.53 -5.73 -0.17
CA ALA A 8 -25.55 -5.12 0.69
C ALA A 8 -25.59 -3.59 0.53
N TYR A 9 -24.42 -2.94 0.51
CA TYR A 9 -24.30 -1.49 0.36
C TYR A 9 -24.85 -1.00 -0.98
N ALA A 10 -24.45 -1.64 -2.07
CA ALA A 10 -24.80 -1.27 -3.44
C ALA A 10 -26.12 -1.86 -3.91
N LYS A 11 -26.80 -2.70 -3.11
CA LYS A 11 -28.04 -3.42 -3.46
C LYS A 11 -27.91 -4.22 -4.77
N ILE A 12 -26.79 -4.93 -4.91
CA ILE A 12 -26.53 -5.77 -6.08
C ILE A 12 -27.31 -7.07 -5.93
N GLU A 13 -28.23 -7.34 -6.84
CA GLU A 13 -29.07 -8.56 -6.81
C GLU A 13 -28.44 -9.72 -7.58
N ASN A 14 -27.63 -9.43 -8.61
CA ASN A 14 -27.00 -10.46 -9.44
C ASN A 14 -25.70 -10.97 -8.81
N THR A 15 -25.63 -12.26 -8.52
CA THR A 15 -24.47 -12.94 -7.94
C THR A 15 -23.51 -13.54 -8.97
N ASP A 16 -23.85 -13.52 -10.27
CA ASP A 16 -23.02 -14.11 -11.34
C ASP A 16 -21.73 -13.32 -11.57
N GLU A 17 -21.66 -12.08 -11.07
CA GLU A 17 -20.54 -11.17 -11.22
C GLU A 17 -19.62 -11.08 -9.99
N ASN A 18 -19.66 -12.05 -9.12
CA ASN A 18 -18.91 -12.08 -7.86
C ASN A 18 -17.39 -11.85 -8.05
N SER A 19 -16.78 -12.43 -9.09
CA SER A 19 -15.36 -12.26 -9.38
C SER A 19 -15.01 -10.83 -9.79
N ILE A 20 -15.94 -10.15 -10.48
CA ILE A 20 -15.78 -8.74 -10.87
C ILE A 20 -15.84 -7.85 -9.63
N ILE A 21 -16.79 -8.13 -8.73
CA ILE A 21 -16.92 -7.38 -7.47
C ILE A 21 -15.64 -7.51 -6.64
N ASP A 22 -15.07 -8.71 -6.51
CA ASP A 22 -13.82 -8.94 -5.76
C ASP A 22 -12.63 -8.18 -6.38
N ALA A 23 -12.53 -8.18 -7.70
CA ALA A 23 -11.49 -7.43 -8.40
C ALA A 23 -11.66 -5.91 -8.20
N LEU A 24 -12.90 -5.41 -8.22
CA LEU A 24 -13.20 -4.00 -7.98
C LEU A 24 -12.92 -3.58 -6.52
N ILE A 25 -13.22 -4.45 -5.55
CA ILE A 25 -12.86 -4.20 -4.13
C ILE A 25 -11.35 -4.05 -4.00
N THR A 26 -10.59 -4.98 -4.59
CA THR A 26 -9.13 -4.98 -4.55
C THR A 26 -8.56 -3.71 -5.18
N SER A 27 -8.97 -3.40 -6.41
CA SER A 27 -8.49 -2.21 -7.12
C SER A 27 -8.87 -0.89 -6.42
N SER A 28 -10.07 -0.81 -5.87
CA SER A 28 -10.53 0.39 -5.12
C SER A 28 -9.73 0.59 -3.84
N ARG A 29 -9.43 -0.50 -3.11
CA ARG A 29 -8.56 -0.47 -1.93
C ARG A 29 -7.15 0.02 -2.28
N GLU A 30 -6.52 -0.59 -3.29
CA GLU A 30 -5.15 -0.26 -3.71
C GLU A 30 -5.02 1.19 -4.17
N GLU A 31 -6.02 1.72 -4.84
CA GLU A 31 -6.01 3.11 -5.26
C GLU A 31 -6.13 4.07 -4.08
N LEU A 32 -7.00 3.76 -3.11
CA LEU A 32 -7.09 4.55 -1.88
C LEU A 32 -5.82 4.47 -1.04
N GLU A 33 -5.16 3.30 -0.95
CA GLU A 33 -3.84 3.16 -0.31
C GLU A 33 -2.80 4.08 -0.95
N LYS A 34 -2.73 4.09 -2.29
CA LYS A 34 -1.81 4.96 -3.04
C LYS A 34 -2.12 6.44 -2.87
N LEU A 35 -3.41 6.81 -2.86
CA LEU A 35 -3.85 8.19 -2.68
C LEU A 35 -3.52 8.71 -1.29
N LEU A 36 -3.80 7.91 -0.27
CA LEU A 36 -3.68 8.31 1.15
C LEU A 36 -2.28 8.10 1.71
N LYS A 37 -1.48 7.25 1.09
CA LYS A 37 -0.18 6.77 1.61
C LYS A 37 -0.32 6.01 2.93
N ILE A 38 -1.45 5.34 3.15
CA ILE A 38 -1.78 4.55 4.33
C ILE A 38 -2.03 3.10 3.92
N PRO A 39 -1.46 2.09 4.60
CA PRO A 39 -1.79 0.69 4.34
C PRO A 39 -3.18 0.38 4.88
N LEU A 40 -4.03 -0.25 4.11
CA LEU A 40 -5.40 -0.64 4.50
C LEU A 40 -5.54 -2.13 4.81
N ILE A 41 -4.51 -2.91 4.54
CA ILE A 41 -4.39 -4.31 4.95
C ILE A 41 -3.00 -4.59 5.50
N THR A 42 -2.87 -5.65 6.28
CA THR A 42 -1.55 -6.19 6.65
C THR A 42 -0.86 -6.70 5.40
N GLN A 43 0.33 -6.16 5.12
CA GLN A 43 1.07 -6.45 3.89
C GLN A 43 2.57 -6.27 4.09
N VAL A 44 3.33 -6.90 3.20
CA VAL A 44 4.79 -6.81 3.16
C VAL A 44 5.19 -6.37 1.76
N TRP A 45 6.06 -5.36 1.70
CA TRP A 45 6.66 -4.87 0.48
C TRP A 45 8.16 -5.04 0.53
N ALA A 46 8.76 -5.48 -0.56
CA ALA A 46 10.21 -5.53 -0.70
C ALA A 46 10.62 -4.70 -1.90
N GLN A 47 11.69 -3.94 -1.75
CA GLN A 47 12.27 -3.14 -2.81
C GLN A 47 13.78 -3.27 -2.77
N THR A 48 14.39 -3.40 -3.95
CA THR A 48 15.85 -3.46 -4.12
C THR A 48 16.40 -2.08 -4.50
N TYR A 49 17.65 -1.84 -4.12
CA TYR A 49 18.37 -0.59 -4.35
C TYR A 49 19.82 -0.91 -4.71
N ASP A 50 20.37 -0.13 -5.63
CA ASP A 50 21.80 -0.21 -6.00
C ASP A 50 22.71 0.38 -4.92
N SER A 51 22.21 1.37 -4.20
CA SER A 51 22.91 2.08 -3.15
C SER A 51 21.97 2.38 -1.98
N PHE A 52 22.49 2.34 -0.76
CA PHE A 52 21.77 2.72 0.44
C PHE A 52 22.64 3.66 1.30
N ILE A 53 23.09 4.75 0.71
CA ILE A 53 23.89 5.79 1.38
C ILE A 53 22.96 6.87 1.93
N GLU A 54 21.88 7.18 1.20
CA GLU A 54 20.88 8.16 1.59
C GLU A 54 19.63 7.49 2.17
N PRO A 55 18.87 8.21 3.00
CA PRO A 55 17.61 7.68 3.52
C PRO A 55 16.61 7.36 2.42
N VAL A 56 15.95 6.23 2.53
CA VAL A 56 14.80 5.85 1.71
C VAL A 56 13.50 6.00 2.49
N TYR A 57 12.40 6.10 1.78
CA TYR A 57 11.08 6.27 2.39
C TYR A 57 10.18 5.09 2.07
N ALA A 58 9.50 4.60 3.10
CA ALA A 58 8.50 3.56 2.95
C ALA A 58 7.34 4.04 2.07
N PRO A 59 6.77 3.16 1.23
CA PRO A 59 5.65 3.52 0.34
C PRO A 59 4.37 3.94 1.08
N PHE A 60 4.19 3.43 2.29
CA PHE A 60 3.05 3.75 3.17
C PHE A 60 3.52 4.07 4.58
N ILE A 61 2.70 4.79 5.35
CA ILE A 61 2.89 5.06 6.77
C ILE A 61 1.55 4.93 7.51
N PRO A 62 1.55 4.51 8.79
CA PRO A 62 2.71 4.15 9.60
C PRO A 62 3.33 2.81 9.19
N LEU A 63 4.64 2.72 9.35
CA LEU A 63 5.41 1.50 9.16
C LEU A 63 5.42 0.67 10.46
N THR A 64 5.23 -0.64 10.38
CA THR A 64 5.39 -1.52 11.56
C THR A 64 6.85 -1.84 11.82
N SER A 65 7.56 -2.32 10.79
CA SER A 65 8.98 -2.60 10.83
C SER A 65 9.61 -2.53 9.44
N ALA A 66 10.93 -2.37 9.39
CA ALA A 66 11.74 -2.54 8.21
C ALA A 66 12.88 -3.52 8.49
N ALA A 67 13.24 -4.32 7.50
CA ALA A 67 14.38 -5.21 7.53
C ALA A 67 15.27 -4.93 6.32
N LEU A 68 16.59 -4.97 6.55
CA LEU A 68 17.60 -4.83 5.50
C LEU A 68 18.25 -6.18 5.24
N GLU A 69 18.38 -6.50 3.98
CA GLU A 69 19.19 -7.62 3.49
C GLU A 69 20.21 -7.07 2.48
N ILE A 70 21.42 -7.65 2.50
CA ILE A 70 22.53 -7.27 1.61
C ILE A 70 22.91 -8.49 0.79
N ALA A 71 23.07 -8.28 -0.51
CA ALA A 71 23.49 -9.32 -1.44
C ALA A 71 25.01 -9.55 -1.38
N ASP A 72 25.42 -10.83 -1.43
CA ASP A 72 26.81 -11.24 -1.67
C ASP A 72 27.17 -11.16 -3.17
N SER A 73 28.40 -11.58 -3.52
CA SER A 73 28.86 -11.59 -4.92
C SER A 73 28.08 -12.53 -5.83
N ASP A 74 27.39 -13.52 -5.26
CA ASP A 74 26.59 -14.51 -5.98
C ASP A 74 25.10 -14.13 -6.07
N GLY A 75 24.73 -12.98 -5.47
CA GLY A 75 23.36 -12.46 -5.45
C GLY A 75 22.49 -13.03 -4.33
N ASN A 76 23.05 -13.73 -3.35
CA ASN A 76 22.28 -14.24 -2.22
C ASN A 76 22.13 -13.16 -1.15
N PHE A 77 20.90 -12.93 -0.70
CA PHE A 77 20.58 -11.93 0.32
C PHE A 77 20.78 -12.48 1.73
N SER A 78 21.46 -11.73 2.59
CA SER A 78 21.63 -12.00 4.00
C SER A 78 21.13 -10.85 4.86
N ALA A 79 20.49 -11.17 6.00
CA ALA A 79 19.93 -10.18 6.91
C ALA A 79 21.01 -9.27 7.51
N ASN A 80 20.70 -7.98 7.62
CA ASN A 80 21.59 -6.98 8.20
C ASN A 80 20.82 -6.05 9.15
N THR A 81 21.49 -5.60 10.22
CA THR A 81 20.89 -4.78 11.27
C THR A 81 21.25 -3.29 11.19
N TYR A 82 22.05 -2.87 10.20
CA TYR A 82 22.53 -1.50 10.08
C TYR A 82 21.50 -0.53 9.49
N ILE A 83 20.28 -0.57 10.02
CA ILE A 83 19.22 0.39 9.67
C ILE A 83 18.56 1.00 10.90
N SER A 84 18.15 2.26 10.74
CA SER A 84 17.24 2.96 11.65
C SER A 84 15.97 3.33 10.91
N ALA A 85 14.81 2.92 11.43
CA ALA A 85 13.52 3.19 10.82
C ALA A 85 12.65 4.05 11.74
N LYS A 86 12.15 5.18 11.20
CA LYS A 86 11.12 6.00 11.86
C LYS A 86 9.74 5.57 11.34
N LYS A 87 8.96 4.94 12.21
CA LYS A 87 7.69 4.29 11.84
C LYS A 87 6.61 5.28 11.37
N ASP A 88 6.54 6.44 11.97
CA ASP A 88 5.57 7.50 11.71
C ASP A 88 5.84 8.28 10.43
N THR A 89 7.10 8.46 10.06
CA THR A 89 7.48 9.15 8.82
C THR A 89 7.88 8.19 7.70
N GLY A 90 8.01 6.90 7.99
CA GLY A 90 8.48 5.88 7.05
C GLY A 90 9.93 6.07 6.60
N ARG A 91 10.69 6.98 7.24
CA ARG A 91 12.08 7.25 6.88
C ARG A 91 13.00 6.13 7.39
N ILE A 92 13.77 5.55 6.49
CA ILE A 92 14.75 4.50 6.79
C ILE A 92 16.12 5.01 6.36
N ALA A 93 17.06 4.99 7.29
CA ALA A 93 18.43 5.46 7.05
C ALA A 93 19.43 4.38 7.45
N PRO A 94 20.57 4.29 6.76
CA PRO A 94 21.67 3.45 7.21
C PRO A 94 22.22 3.99 8.53
N THR A 95 22.64 3.08 9.43
CA THR A 95 23.32 3.42 10.69
C THR A 95 24.83 3.29 10.59
N ASP A 96 25.31 2.70 9.50
CA ASP A 96 26.72 2.55 9.20
C ASP A 96 26.96 2.69 7.69
N VAL A 97 28.22 2.94 7.31
CA VAL A 97 28.62 3.02 5.91
C VAL A 97 29.14 1.67 5.47
N PHE A 98 28.45 1.07 4.52
CA PHE A 98 28.88 -0.21 3.94
C PHE A 98 28.67 -0.18 2.42
N SER A 99 29.51 -0.92 1.71
CA SER A 99 29.39 -1.12 0.27
C SER A 99 28.93 -2.53 0.00
N PRO A 100 27.89 -2.74 -0.82
CA PRO A 100 27.51 -4.08 -1.22
C PRO A 100 28.55 -4.70 -2.15
N SER A 101 28.60 -6.01 -2.20
CA SER A 101 29.45 -6.74 -3.14
C SER A 101 28.93 -6.64 -4.58
N LEU A 102 27.62 -6.46 -4.75
CA LEU A 102 27.00 -6.21 -6.04
C LEU A 102 26.83 -4.72 -6.30
N GLN A 103 27.02 -4.33 -7.58
CA GLN A 103 26.84 -2.96 -8.04
C GLN A 103 25.37 -2.61 -8.31
N PHE A 104 24.52 -3.62 -8.58
CA PHE A 104 23.10 -3.46 -8.88
C PHE A 104 22.26 -4.33 -7.94
N ASP A 105 21.13 -3.80 -7.49
CA ASP A 105 20.20 -4.50 -6.59
C ASP A 105 20.87 -5.11 -5.34
N GLY A 106 21.96 -4.51 -4.86
CA GLY A 106 22.77 -5.03 -3.75
C GLY A 106 22.10 -4.92 -2.38
N PHE A 107 21.07 -4.09 -2.25
CA PHE A 107 20.32 -3.87 -1.02
C PHE A 107 18.86 -4.20 -1.23
N LYS A 108 18.27 -4.96 -0.30
CA LYS A 108 16.85 -5.23 -0.29
C LYS A 108 16.26 -4.77 1.03
N ILE A 109 15.29 -3.86 0.98
CA ILE A 109 14.57 -3.39 2.15
C ILE A 109 13.16 -3.97 2.11
N THR A 110 12.79 -4.68 3.18
CA THR A 110 11.47 -5.25 3.38
C THR A 110 10.70 -4.40 4.38
N PHE A 111 9.60 -3.81 3.94
CA PHE A 111 8.68 -2.99 4.72
C PHE A 111 7.51 -3.85 5.17
N THR A 112 7.24 -3.89 6.48
CA THR A 112 6.10 -4.63 7.04
C THR A 112 5.08 -3.66 7.61
N TYR A 113 3.82 -3.88 7.24
CA TYR A 113 2.67 -3.11 7.70
C TYR A 113 1.69 -4.05 8.38
N THR A 114 1.27 -3.72 9.60
CA THR A 114 0.25 -4.46 10.35
C THR A 114 -0.94 -3.56 10.57
N VAL A 115 -2.08 -3.97 10.04
CA VAL A 115 -3.34 -3.24 10.17
C VAL A 115 -4.31 -4.07 11.01
N SER A 116 -4.66 -3.59 12.19
CA SER A 116 -5.59 -4.26 13.11
C SER A 116 -7.05 -3.97 12.78
N ALA A 117 -7.34 -2.75 12.35
CA ALA A 117 -8.68 -2.31 11.94
C ALA A 117 -8.57 -1.12 10.98
N ILE A 118 -9.53 -1.00 10.08
CA ILE A 118 -9.70 0.16 9.20
C ILE A 118 -10.80 1.06 9.78
N ASP A 119 -10.60 2.37 9.66
CA ASP A 119 -11.61 3.36 10.01
C ASP A 119 -12.92 3.13 9.23
N ALA A 120 -14.07 3.40 9.87
CA ALA A 120 -15.37 3.22 9.26
C ALA A 120 -15.55 4.09 8.00
N ALA A 121 -14.97 5.30 7.99
CA ALA A 121 -15.01 6.19 6.83
C ALA A 121 -14.24 5.61 5.65
N LEU A 122 -13.06 5.03 5.88
CA LEU A 122 -12.28 4.32 4.86
C LEU A 122 -13.01 3.10 4.32
N LYS A 123 -13.66 2.35 5.20
CA LYS A 123 -14.46 1.20 4.79
C LYS A 123 -15.62 1.62 3.88
N THR A 124 -16.33 2.68 4.26
CA THR A 124 -17.41 3.25 3.45
C THR A 124 -16.88 3.78 2.12
N ALA A 125 -15.75 4.46 2.11
CA ALA A 125 -15.12 4.97 0.88
C ALA A 125 -14.75 3.85 -0.10
N ILE A 126 -14.25 2.70 0.40
CA ILE A 126 -13.98 1.54 -0.46
C ILE A 126 -15.28 0.99 -1.05
N MET A 127 -16.34 0.86 -0.24
CA MET A 127 -17.65 0.37 -0.72
C MET A 127 -18.25 1.32 -1.75
N GLU A 128 -18.18 2.63 -1.53
CA GLU A 128 -18.69 3.65 -2.44
C GLU A 128 -17.93 3.63 -3.77
N LEU A 129 -16.59 3.61 -3.74
CA LEU A 129 -15.76 3.55 -4.94
C LEU A 129 -16.00 2.26 -5.74
N THR A 130 -16.13 1.14 -5.04
CA THR A 130 -16.44 -0.16 -5.65
C THR A 130 -17.81 -0.15 -6.32
N SER A 131 -18.83 0.36 -5.62
CA SER A 131 -20.19 0.51 -6.13
C SER A 131 -20.24 1.41 -7.37
N TYR A 132 -19.58 2.57 -7.29
CA TYR A 132 -19.49 3.51 -8.40
C TYR A 132 -18.88 2.85 -9.65
N ARG A 133 -17.78 2.14 -9.51
CA ARG A 133 -17.12 1.43 -10.61
C ARG A 133 -17.95 0.26 -11.15
N PHE A 134 -18.66 -0.43 -10.28
CA PHE A 134 -19.53 -1.52 -10.67
C PHE A 134 -20.65 -1.05 -11.61
N TYR A 135 -21.31 0.06 -11.29
CA TYR A 135 -22.42 0.59 -12.10
C TYR A 135 -21.96 1.38 -13.32
N ASN A 136 -20.73 1.89 -13.34
CA ASN A 136 -20.19 2.69 -14.43
C ASN A 136 -19.14 1.93 -15.28
N ARG A 137 -19.24 0.61 -15.34
CA ARG A 137 -18.34 -0.22 -16.14
C ARG A 137 -18.41 0.17 -17.61
N GLY A 138 -17.24 0.27 -18.27
CA GLY A 138 -17.15 0.68 -19.67
C GLY A 138 -17.17 2.20 -19.90
N ASN A 139 -17.37 3.01 -18.87
CA ASN A 139 -17.26 4.45 -18.96
C ASN A 139 -15.84 4.89 -18.53
N LEU A 140 -15.08 5.51 -19.44
CA LEU A 140 -13.73 5.99 -19.16
C LEU A 140 -13.69 7.09 -18.08
N GLU A 141 -14.76 7.87 -17.91
CA GLU A 141 -14.87 8.87 -16.83
C GLU A 141 -14.95 8.21 -15.44
N ALA A 142 -15.41 6.96 -15.37
CA ALA A 142 -15.45 6.18 -14.12
C ALA A 142 -14.06 5.72 -13.64
N ALA A 143 -13.00 5.95 -14.40
CA ALA A 143 -11.63 5.70 -13.96
C ALA A 143 -11.18 6.68 -12.87
N LYS A 144 -11.82 7.85 -12.76
CA LYS A 144 -11.52 8.86 -11.73
C LYS A 144 -12.20 8.53 -10.40
N ILE A 145 -11.55 8.85 -9.30
CA ILE A 145 -12.17 8.75 -7.97
C ILE A 145 -13.25 9.82 -7.84
N PRO A 146 -14.49 9.45 -7.50
CA PRO A 146 -15.58 10.42 -7.31
C PRO A 146 -15.27 11.45 -6.20
N ALA A 147 -15.77 12.68 -6.38
CA ALA A 147 -15.58 13.75 -5.39
C ALA A 147 -16.19 13.38 -4.02
N SER A 148 -17.27 12.58 -3.99
CA SER A 148 -17.86 12.05 -2.76
C SER A 148 -16.86 11.22 -1.96
N VAL A 149 -16.14 10.31 -2.62
CA VAL A 149 -15.09 9.48 -2.00
C VAL A 149 -13.94 10.35 -1.50
N LEU A 150 -13.48 11.30 -2.33
CA LEU A 150 -12.38 12.21 -1.95
C LEU A 150 -12.75 13.05 -0.71
N SER A 151 -14.00 13.51 -0.60
CA SER A 151 -14.45 14.27 0.57
C SER A 151 -14.47 13.44 1.86
N MET A 152 -14.77 12.13 1.76
CA MET A 152 -14.77 11.23 2.91
C MET A 152 -13.37 11.00 3.47
N VAL A 153 -12.35 10.92 2.61
CA VAL A 153 -11.02 10.45 3.00
C VAL A 153 -9.93 11.52 2.91
N GLY A 154 -10.21 12.67 2.33
CA GLY A 154 -9.20 13.70 2.07
C GLY A 154 -8.48 14.21 3.32
N HIS A 155 -9.16 14.22 4.48
CA HIS A 155 -8.58 14.61 5.76
C HIS A 155 -7.60 13.57 6.34
N LEU A 156 -7.63 12.34 5.85
CA LEU A 156 -6.75 11.24 6.27
C LEU A 156 -5.45 11.18 5.45
N ARG A 157 -5.35 11.98 4.39
CA ARG A 157 -4.19 11.95 3.51
C ARG A 157 -2.93 12.36 4.26
N VAL A 158 -1.94 11.50 4.24
CA VAL A 158 -0.63 11.79 4.81
C VAL A 158 0.25 12.43 3.74
N PHE A 159 0.75 13.63 4.06
CA PHE A 159 1.74 14.30 3.23
C PHE A 159 3.13 13.91 3.74
N SER A 160 3.87 13.09 2.96
CA SER A 160 5.29 12.90 3.21
C SER A 160 6.02 14.20 2.84
N VAL A 161 6.72 14.77 3.81
CA VAL A 161 7.62 15.92 3.63
C VAL A 161 8.98 15.43 3.20
#